data_45177e2d1163e6f2c4a17cbf5fbfd0dd
#
_entry.id   45177e2d1163e6f2c4a17cbf5fbfd0dd
#
_cell.length_a   1.000
_cell.length_b   1.000
_cell.length_c   1.000
_cell.angle_alpha   90.00
_cell.angle_beta   90.00
_cell.angle_gamma   90.00
#
_symmetry.space_group_name_H-M   'P 1'
#
loop_
_entity.id
_entity.type
_entity.pdbx_description
1 polymer ?
#
loop_
_entity_poly.entity_id
_entity_poly.type
_entity_poly.pdbx_seq_one_letter_code
_entity_poly.pdbx_strand_id
1 'polypeptide(L)'
;VDFPGFGTSKFKVMRPAYYAVKGGTNNEVLDVLNWESMRFMRMVGDIGRVLYGCKDLSAETQRELNETLGNTCRAEYFDCISHWADIYADRESVVVLLSQLQDDKYNAVVERIAKKLTEAYPNSEAVRNFNITLEQKKRLYEGMPAPEFSLLTADGKSKLGPSDFRGKVLVIDFWASWCG
;
A
#
# COMPACT_ATOMS: atom_id res chain seq x y z
N VAL A 1 -10.95 -1.65 -29.08
CA VAL A 1 -10.18 -2.79 -29.61
C VAL A 1 -10.81 -4.04 -29.02
N ASP A 2 -11.52 -4.80 -29.86
CA ASP A 2 -12.07 -6.08 -29.46
C ASP A 2 -10.94 -7.10 -29.40
N PHE A 3 -10.76 -7.74 -28.27
CA PHE A 3 -9.84 -8.86 -28.14
C PHE A 3 -10.58 -10.13 -28.53
N PRO A 4 -10.19 -10.83 -29.64
CA PRO A 4 -10.77 -12.10 -29.98
C PRO A 4 -10.50 -13.13 -28.90
N GLY A 5 -11.53 -13.73 -28.34
CA GLY A 5 -11.45 -14.77 -27.31
C GLY A 5 -12.05 -14.40 -25.95
N PHE A 6 -12.39 -13.17 -25.69
CA PHE A 6 -13.23 -12.79 -24.54
C PHE A 6 -14.68 -12.73 -25.01
N GLY A 7 -15.41 -13.77 -24.67
CA GLY A 7 -16.80 -13.93 -25.04
C GLY A 7 -17.62 -12.71 -24.71
N THR A 8 -18.29 -12.22 -25.74
CA THR A 8 -19.34 -11.22 -25.79
C THR A 8 -19.02 -9.83 -25.21
N SER A 9 -19.07 -8.88 -26.05
CA SER A 9 -19.25 -7.42 -26.02
C SER A 9 -19.72 -6.69 -24.74
N LYS A 10 -19.82 -7.34 -23.61
CA LYS A 10 -20.17 -6.73 -22.32
C LYS A 10 -18.98 -6.21 -21.53
N PHE A 11 -17.79 -6.62 -21.85
CA PHE A 11 -16.59 -5.95 -21.38
C PHE A 11 -16.28 -4.78 -22.31
N LYS A 12 -16.86 -3.62 -22.02
CA LYS A 12 -16.18 -2.38 -22.41
C LYS A 12 -14.81 -2.55 -21.77
N VAL A 13 -13.79 -2.76 -22.61
CA VAL A 13 -12.41 -2.57 -22.20
C VAL A 13 -12.40 -1.14 -21.69
N MET A 14 -12.49 -0.96 -20.39
CA MET A 14 -12.11 0.31 -19.80
C MET A 14 -10.68 0.50 -20.28
N ARG A 15 -10.51 1.40 -21.24
CA ARG A 15 -9.16 1.85 -21.58
C ARG A 15 -8.56 2.17 -20.21
N PRO A 16 -7.45 1.55 -19.82
CA PRO A 16 -6.73 2.06 -18.70
C PRO A 16 -6.56 3.53 -19.02
N ALA A 17 -7.16 4.38 -18.23
CA ALA A 17 -7.07 5.80 -18.44
C ALA A 17 -5.66 6.22 -18.06
N TYR A 18 -4.70 5.89 -18.92
CA TYR A 18 -3.38 6.47 -18.87
C TYR A 18 -3.54 7.93 -19.30
N TYR A 19 -3.63 8.79 -18.33
CA TYR A 19 -3.58 10.22 -18.53
C TYR A 19 -2.13 10.66 -18.34
N ALA A 20 -1.41 10.81 -19.43
CA ALA A 20 -0.17 11.60 -19.38
C ALA A 20 -0.58 13.07 -19.18
N VAL A 21 -0.42 13.58 -18.00
CA VAL A 21 -0.62 15.00 -17.71
C VAL A 21 0.65 15.74 -18.09
N LYS A 22 0.61 16.48 -19.18
CA LYS A 22 1.74 17.31 -19.61
C LYS A 22 1.73 18.63 -18.86
N GLY A 23 2.91 19.01 -18.34
CA GLY A 23 3.15 20.29 -17.67
C GLY A 23 3.22 20.19 -16.16
N GLY A 24 4.25 20.83 -15.61
CA GLY A 24 4.55 20.83 -14.18
C GLY A 24 5.30 19.59 -13.69
N THR A 25 6.35 19.83 -12.92
CA THR A 25 7.25 18.77 -12.41
C THR A 25 6.55 17.79 -11.47
N ASN A 26 5.48 18.20 -10.82
CA ASN A 26 4.71 17.35 -9.92
C ASN A 26 3.88 16.30 -10.67
N ASN A 27 3.45 16.60 -11.90
CA ASN A 27 2.65 15.67 -12.69
C ASN A 27 3.43 14.42 -13.15
N GLU A 28 4.75 14.55 -13.33
CA GLU A 28 5.61 13.41 -13.67
C GLU A 28 5.59 12.33 -12.57
N VAL A 29 5.55 12.74 -11.31
CA VAL A 29 5.47 11.82 -10.18
C VAL A 29 4.13 11.08 -10.16
N LEU A 30 3.03 11.79 -10.46
CA LEU A 30 1.70 11.17 -10.56
C LEU A 30 1.61 10.21 -11.74
N ASP A 31 2.22 10.55 -12.88
CA ASP A 31 2.27 9.67 -14.04
C ASP A 31 3.03 8.38 -13.73
N VAL A 32 4.15 8.47 -13.02
CA VAL A 32 4.93 7.31 -12.59
C VAL A 32 4.11 6.42 -11.66
N LEU A 33 3.45 7.01 -10.65
CA LEU A 33 2.59 6.24 -9.74
C LEU A 33 1.49 5.52 -10.51
N ASN A 34 0.82 6.22 -11.42
CA ASN A 34 -0.24 5.64 -12.23
C ASN A 34 0.27 4.50 -13.12
N TRP A 35 1.42 4.70 -13.77
CA TRP A 35 2.06 3.68 -14.61
C TRP A 35 2.42 2.42 -13.82
N GLU A 36 3.11 2.56 -12.69
CA GLU A 36 3.51 1.42 -11.87
C GLU A 36 2.30 0.69 -11.27
N SER A 37 1.28 1.43 -10.83
CA SER A 37 0.05 0.83 -10.32
C SER A 37 -0.68 0.03 -11.40
N MET A 38 -0.75 0.54 -12.62
CA MET A 38 -1.36 -0.18 -13.75
C MET A 38 -0.54 -1.40 -14.15
N ARG A 39 0.79 -1.29 -14.17
CA ARG A 39 1.70 -2.42 -14.43
C ARG A 39 1.46 -3.54 -13.42
N PHE A 40 1.44 -3.20 -12.12
CA PHE A 40 1.16 -4.13 -11.04
C PHE A 40 -0.20 -4.82 -11.19
N MET A 41 -1.27 -4.04 -11.36
CA MET A 41 -2.63 -4.56 -11.52
C MET A 41 -2.75 -5.51 -12.71
N ARG A 42 -2.08 -5.19 -13.82
CA ARG A 42 -2.04 -6.04 -15.01
C ARG A 42 -1.33 -7.36 -14.73
N MET A 43 -0.15 -7.32 -14.09
CA MET A 43 0.63 -8.52 -13.77
C MET A 43 -0.18 -9.46 -12.86
N VAL A 44 -0.77 -8.94 -11.79
CA VAL A 44 -1.61 -9.74 -10.87
C VAL A 44 -2.83 -10.31 -11.59
N GLY A 45 -3.49 -9.52 -12.44
CA GLY A 45 -4.62 -9.97 -13.23
C GLY A 45 -4.26 -11.06 -14.25
N ASP A 46 -3.09 -10.97 -14.88
CA ASP A 46 -2.59 -11.95 -15.83
C ASP A 46 -2.23 -13.26 -15.13
N ILE A 47 -1.58 -13.20 -13.96
CA ILE A 47 -1.30 -14.37 -13.11
C ILE A 47 -2.60 -15.09 -12.76
N GLY A 48 -3.59 -14.37 -12.22
CA GLY A 48 -4.88 -14.95 -11.86
C GLY A 48 -5.56 -15.63 -13.06
N ARG A 49 -5.56 -14.96 -14.22
CA ARG A 49 -6.17 -15.50 -15.44
C ARG A 49 -5.50 -16.81 -15.89
N VAL A 50 -4.17 -16.86 -15.86
CA VAL A 50 -3.42 -18.05 -16.25
C VAL A 50 -3.66 -19.18 -15.27
N LEU A 51 -3.52 -18.95 -13.98
CA LEU A 51 -3.66 -19.96 -12.95
C LEU A 51 -5.07 -20.56 -12.92
N TYR A 52 -6.12 -19.73 -12.92
CA TYR A 52 -7.51 -20.21 -12.91
C TYR A 52 -7.95 -20.80 -14.25
N GLY A 53 -7.22 -20.54 -15.34
CA GLY A 53 -7.40 -21.20 -16.62
C GLY A 53 -6.76 -22.60 -16.72
N CYS A 54 -5.81 -22.91 -15.84
CA CYS A 54 -5.12 -24.21 -15.82
C CYS A 54 -5.97 -25.27 -15.11
N LYS A 55 -6.67 -26.09 -15.88
CA LYS A 55 -7.57 -27.13 -15.36
C LYS A 55 -6.84 -28.30 -14.69
N ASP A 56 -5.56 -28.49 -15.01
CA ASP A 56 -4.72 -29.57 -14.49
C ASP A 56 -4.14 -29.28 -13.10
N LEU A 57 -4.29 -28.06 -12.60
CA LEU A 57 -3.88 -27.68 -11.25
C LEU A 57 -5.00 -27.85 -10.23
N SER A 58 -4.68 -28.42 -9.07
CA SER A 58 -5.62 -28.45 -7.96
C SER A 58 -5.94 -27.02 -7.48
N ALA A 59 -7.13 -26.83 -6.87
CA ALA A 59 -7.53 -25.54 -6.32
C ALA A 59 -6.56 -25.05 -5.21
N GLU A 60 -5.95 -25.96 -4.48
CA GLU A 60 -4.93 -25.66 -3.46
C GLU A 60 -3.65 -25.11 -4.11
N THR A 61 -3.12 -25.83 -5.10
CA THR A 61 -1.93 -25.39 -5.85
C THR A 61 -2.16 -24.04 -6.55
N GLN A 62 -3.36 -23.81 -7.11
CA GLN A 62 -3.70 -22.54 -7.73
C GLN A 62 -3.65 -21.38 -6.71
N ARG A 63 -4.15 -21.61 -5.48
CA ARG A 63 -4.10 -20.60 -4.42
C ARG A 63 -2.68 -20.31 -3.98
N GLU A 64 -1.87 -21.34 -3.71
CA GLU A 64 -0.48 -21.19 -3.29
C GLU A 64 0.36 -20.44 -4.33
N LEU A 65 0.21 -20.80 -5.61
CA LEU A 65 0.91 -20.12 -6.70
C LEU A 65 0.44 -18.66 -6.85
N ASN A 66 -0.86 -18.42 -6.75
CA ASN A 66 -1.40 -17.06 -6.85
C ASN A 66 -0.90 -16.17 -5.70
N GLU A 67 -0.83 -16.70 -4.49
CA GLU A 67 -0.28 -15.98 -3.34
C GLU A 67 1.23 -15.70 -3.51
N THR A 68 2.01 -16.72 -3.87
CA THR A 68 3.46 -16.60 -4.05
C THR A 68 3.81 -15.60 -5.15
N LEU A 69 3.18 -15.74 -6.33
CA LEU A 69 3.42 -14.84 -7.46
C LEU A 69 2.87 -13.43 -7.19
N GLY A 70 1.71 -13.33 -6.52
CA GLY A 70 1.13 -12.06 -6.12
C GLY A 70 2.02 -11.29 -5.14
N ASN A 71 2.61 -12.00 -4.16
CA ASN A 71 3.56 -11.40 -3.22
C ASN A 71 4.85 -10.95 -3.92
N THR A 72 5.35 -11.73 -4.88
CA THR A 72 6.52 -11.35 -5.70
C THR A 72 6.23 -10.08 -6.51
N CYS A 73 5.09 -10.01 -7.19
CA CYS A 73 4.68 -8.81 -7.93
C CYS A 73 4.51 -7.59 -7.02
N ARG A 74 3.99 -7.80 -5.82
CA ARG A 74 3.83 -6.72 -4.82
C ARG A 74 5.17 -6.20 -4.35
N ALA A 75 6.13 -7.09 -4.04
CA ALA A 75 7.47 -6.70 -3.63
C ALA A 75 8.16 -5.89 -4.75
N GLU A 76 8.09 -6.35 -6.00
CA GLU A 76 8.65 -5.65 -7.16
C GLU A 76 8.00 -4.27 -7.36
N TYR A 77 6.67 -4.17 -7.20
CA TYR A 77 5.96 -2.90 -7.28
C TYR A 77 6.50 -1.90 -6.26
N PHE A 78 6.61 -2.29 -4.99
CA PHE A 78 7.10 -1.37 -3.96
C PHE A 78 8.59 -1.03 -4.10
N ASP A 79 9.41 -1.96 -4.59
CA ASP A 79 10.81 -1.68 -4.91
C ASP A 79 10.93 -0.63 -6.03
N CYS A 80 10.09 -0.72 -7.07
CA CYS A 80 10.00 0.30 -8.12
C CYS A 80 9.51 1.65 -7.57
N ILE A 81 8.46 1.67 -6.73
CA ILE A 81 7.97 2.90 -6.09
C ILE A 81 9.07 3.54 -5.23
N SER A 82 9.82 2.75 -4.47
CA SER A 82 10.94 3.24 -3.65
C SER A 82 12.04 3.86 -4.52
N HIS A 83 12.37 3.21 -5.63
CA HIS A 83 13.36 3.72 -6.58
C HIS A 83 12.91 5.06 -7.21
N TRP A 84 11.66 5.15 -7.64
CA TRP A 84 11.10 6.40 -8.16
C TRP A 84 11.02 7.50 -7.11
N ALA A 85 10.73 7.15 -5.86
CA ALA A 85 10.76 8.11 -4.76
C ALA A 85 12.16 8.70 -4.55
N ASP A 86 13.22 7.93 -4.74
CA ASP A 86 14.59 8.43 -4.70
C ASP A 86 14.91 9.37 -5.87
N ILE A 87 14.47 9.05 -7.07
CA ILE A 87 14.67 9.88 -8.26
C ILE A 87 13.99 11.25 -8.10
N TYR A 88 12.79 11.26 -7.52
CA TYR A 88 11.99 12.47 -7.35
C TYR A 88 12.01 13.05 -5.93
N ALA A 89 13.05 12.71 -5.14
CA ALA A 89 13.16 13.08 -3.73
C ALA A 89 13.20 14.60 -3.44
N ASP A 90 13.37 15.41 -4.46
CA ASP A 90 13.38 16.88 -4.40
C ASP A 90 12.02 17.52 -4.74
N ARG A 91 11.00 16.70 -5.08
CA ARG A 91 9.69 17.21 -5.51
C ARG A 91 8.64 17.03 -4.43
N GLU A 92 7.84 18.06 -4.22
CA GLU A 92 6.75 18.04 -3.23
C GLU A 92 5.80 16.86 -3.43
N SER A 93 5.45 16.56 -4.69
CA SER A 93 4.51 15.48 -5.03
C SER A 93 5.01 14.07 -4.71
N VAL A 94 6.31 13.88 -4.39
CA VAL A 94 6.84 12.55 -4.04
C VAL A 94 6.15 11.95 -2.81
N VAL A 95 5.48 12.75 -2.00
CA VAL A 95 4.65 12.27 -0.87
C VAL A 95 3.63 11.21 -1.30
N VAL A 96 3.15 11.25 -2.55
CA VAL A 96 2.20 10.24 -3.06
C VAL A 96 2.85 8.88 -3.26
N LEU A 97 4.14 8.84 -3.65
CA LEU A 97 4.93 7.61 -3.75
C LEU A 97 5.28 7.09 -2.35
N LEU A 98 5.73 7.97 -1.46
CA LEU A 98 6.08 7.60 -0.08
C LEU A 98 4.87 7.00 0.65
N SER A 99 3.67 7.48 0.37
CA SER A 99 2.43 6.98 0.97
C SER A 99 2.08 5.54 0.56
N GLN A 100 2.67 5.02 -0.53
CA GLN A 100 2.51 3.64 -0.96
C GLN A 100 3.41 2.68 -0.16
N LEU A 101 4.53 3.16 0.38
CA LEU A 101 5.56 2.37 1.03
C LEU A 101 5.18 2.07 2.48
N GLN A 102 4.39 1.00 2.67
CA GLN A 102 3.86 0.62 3.99
C GLN A 102 4.72 -0.39 4.74
N ASP A 103 5.56 -1.15 4.04
CA ASP A 103 6.43 -2.16 4.62
C ASP A 103 7.62 -1.51 5.34
N ASP A 104 8.01 -2.04 6.48
CA ASP A 104 9.06 -1.51 7.35
C ASP A 104 10.44 -1.47 6.68
N LYS A 105 10.69 -2.32 5.70
CA LYS A 105 11.94 -2.29 4.92
C LYS A 105 12.19 -0.96 4.21
N TYR A 106 11.14 -0.16 3.96
CA TYR A 106 11.24 1.15 3.31
C TYR A 106 11.29 2.34 4.28
N ASN A 107 11.14 2.11 5.59
CA ASN A 107 11.08 3.18 6.57
C ASN A 107 12.27 4.14 6.46
N ALA A 108 13.49 3.64 6.28
CA ALA A 108 14.69 4.48 6.15
C ALA A 108 14.63 5.42 4.92
N VAL A 109 14.13 4.94 3.79
CA VAL A 109 13.96 5.75 2.57
C VAL A 109 12.88 6.81 2.79
N VAL A 110 11.74 6.40 3.35
CA VAL A 110 10.60 7.28 3.63
C VAL A 110 11.03 8.42 4.56
N GLU A 111 11.69 8.12 5.67
CA GLU A 111 12.12 9.12 6.65
C GLU A 111 13.16 10.07 6.09
N ARG A 112 14.12 9.55 5.34
CA ARG A 112 15.15 10.36 4.70
C ARG A 112 14.59 11.38 3.72
N ILE A 113 13.63 10.93 2.87
CA ILE A 113 13.00 11.81 1.89
C ILE A 113 12.03 12.79 2.59
N ALA A 114 11.24 12.34 3.56
CA ALA A 114 10.35 13.19 4.34
C ALA A 114 11.09 14.36 5.02
N LYS A 115 12.27 14.08 5.57
CA LYS A 115 13.13 15.14 6.15
C LYS A 115 13.53 16.17 5.10
N LYS A 116 14.01 15.73 3.92
CA LYS A 116 14.36 16.63 2.81
C LYS A 116 13.18 17.50 2.38
N LEU A 117 12.00 16.89 2.26
CA LEU A 117 10.79 17.62 1.87
C LEU A 117 10.39 18.68 2.90
N THR A 118 10.53 18.38 4.19
CA THR A 118 10.25 19.33 5.26
C THR A 118 11.15 20.58 5.18
N GLU A 119 12.42 20.37 4.85
CA GLU A 119 13.40 21.46 4.68
C GLU A 119 13.12 22.27 3.41
N ALA A 120 12.77 21.60 2.30
CA ALA A 120 12.54 22.23 1.00
C ALA A 120 11.16 22.91 0.88
N TYR A 121 10.15 22.36 1.55
CA TYR A 121 8.74 22.78 1.44
C TYR A 121 8.08 23.04 2.80
N PRO A 122 8.63 23.96 3.63
CA PRO A 122 8.16 24.16 5.02
C PRO A 122 6.70 24.61 5.12
N ASN A 123 6.16 25.21 4.05
CA ASN A 123 4.79 25.72 4.00
C ASN A 123 3.82 24.76 3.28
N SER A 124 4.28 23.61 2.79
CA SER A 124 3.44 22.67 2.10
C SER A 124 2.49 21.96 3.07
N GLU A 125 1.20 22.03 2.78
CA GLU A 125 0.18 21.28 3.52
C GLU A 125 0.31 19.77 3.26
N ALA A 126 0.62 19.36 2.03
CA ALA A 126 0.80 17.96 1.66
C ALA A 126 1.95 17.32 2.44
N VAL A 127 3.12 17.99 2.51
CA VAL A 127 4.28 17.51 3.28
C VAL A 127 3.97 17.45 4.77
N ARG A 128 3.28 18.46 5.30
CA ARG A 128 2.91 18.49 6.72
C ARG A 128 1.97 17.35 7.08
N ASN A 129 0.92 17.12 6.28
CA ASN A 129 -0.06 16.05 6.51
C ASN A 129 0.61 14.67 6.39
N PHE A 130 1.50 14.50 5.42
CA PHE A 130 2.31 13.29 5.30
C PHE A 130 3.15 13.03 6.56
N ASN A 131 3.86 14.04 7.06
CA ASN A 131 4.68 13.91 8.27
C ASN A 131 3.85 13.58 9.52
N ILE A 132 2.66 14.14 9.68
CA ILE A 132 1.75 13.78 10.78
C ILE A 132 1.44 12.29 10.72
N THR A 133 1.10 11.76 9.55
CA THR A 133 0.81 10.33 9.34
C THR A 133 2.05 9.47 9.61
N LEU A 134 3.21 9.91 9.14
CA LEU A 134 4.48 9.21 9.35
C LEU A 134 4.84 9.12 10.85
N GLU A 135 4.69 10.21 11.60
CA GLU A 135 4.94 10.20 13.04
C GLU A 135 3.95 9.31 13.81
N GLN A 136 2.70 9.22 13.35
CA GLN A 136 1.74 8.26 13.90
C GLN A 136 2.16 6.82 13.61
N LYS A 137 2.61 6.52 12.38
CA LYS A 137 3.10 5.20 11.98
C LYS A 137 4.34 4.78 12.80
N LYS A 138 5.29 5.70 13.02
CA LYS A 138 6.50 5.43 13.82
C LYS A 138 6.22 4.93 15.23
N ARG A 139 5.11 5.35 15.83
CA ARG A 139 4.69 4.87 17.15
C ARG A 139 4.30 3.39 17.17
N LEU A 140 4.07 2.82 15.98
CA LEU A 140 3.64 1.43 15.80
C LEU A 140 4.76 0.54 15.22
N TYR A 141 5.98 1.07 15.08
CA TYR A 141 7.10 0.27 14.59
C TYR A 141 7.41 -0.88 15.56
N GLU A 142 7.92 -1.96 15.01
CA GLU A 142 8.35 -3.11 15.82
C GLU A 142 9.33 -2.67 16.93
N GLY A 143 9.12 -3.16 18.13
CA GLY A 143 9.91 -2.80 19.32
C GLY A 143 9.47 -1.51 20.02
N MET A 144 8.54 -0.73 19.45
CA MET A 144 7.99 0.44 20.14
C MET A 144 6.95 0.01 21.20
N PRO A 145 6.84 0.76 22.31
CA PRO A 145 5.78 0.52 23.28
C PRO A 145 4.41 0.61 22.62
N ALA A 146 3.53 -0.36 22.90
CA ALA A 146 2.16 -0.31 22.41
C ALA A 146 1.45 0.95 22.94
N PRO A 147 0.69 1.67 22.07
CA PRO A 147 -0.09 2.82 22.54
C PRO A 147 -1.09 2.42 23.61
N GLU A 148 -1.22 3.24 24.65
CA GLU A 148 -2.25 3.04 25.66
C GLU A 148 -3.64 3.38 25.08
N PHE A 149 -4.60 2.53 25.38
CA PHE A 149 -6.01 2.76 25.09
C PHE A 149 -6.87 2.24 26.25
N SER A 150 -8.12 2.61 26.26
CA SER A 150 -9.08 2.13 27.25
C SER A 150 -10.43 1.90 26.59
N LEU A 151 -10.84 0.65 26.49
CA LEU A 151 -12.08 0.22 25.83
C LEU A 151 -13.05 -0.38 26.86
N LEU A 152 -14.34 -0.12 26.68
CA LEU A 152 -15.39 -0.76 27.47
C LEU A 152 -15.44 -2.26 27.16
N THR A 153 -15.58 -3.07 28.21
CA THR A 153 -15.90 -4.50 28.08
C THR A 153 -17.26 -4.70 27.38
N ALA A 154 -17.49 -5.85 26.79
CA ALA A 154 -18.73 -6.13 26.06
C ALA A 154 -20.00 -6.02 26.94
N ASP A 155 -19.87 -6.22 28.25
CA ASP A 155 -20.95 -6.05 29.23
C ASP A 155 -21.12 -4.59 29.71
N GLY A 156 -20.25 -3.68 29.23
CA GLY A 156 -20.28 -2.26 29.57
C GLY A 156 -19.92 -1.90 31.01
N LYS A 157 -19.44 -2.85 31.81
CA LYS A 157 -19.22 -2.64 33.26
C LYS A 157 -17.82 -2.21 33.63
N SER A 158 -16.84 -2.51 32.79
CA SER A 158 -15.42 -2.23 33.05
C SER A 158 -14.74 -1.65 31.84
N LYS A 159 -13.53 -1.15 32.03
CA LYS A 159 -12.65 -0.74 30.95
C LYS A 159 -11.39 -1.58 31.03
N LEU A 160 -10.87 -1.95 29.87
CA LEU A 160 -9.62 -2.69 29.71
C LEU A 160 -8.69 -1.95 28.75
N GLY A 161 -7.41 -2.03 29.02
CA GLY A 161 -6.34 -1.49 28.20
C GLY A 161 -5.07 -2.34 28.29
N PRO A 162 -4.00 -2.02 27.55
CA PRO A 162 -2.75 -2.77 27.56
C PRO A 162 -2.14 -2.89 28.96
N SER A 163 -2.28 -1.90 29.79
CA SER A 163 -1.76 -1.88 31.17
C SER A 163 -2.33 -2.98 32.07
N ASP A 164 -3.55 -3.48 31.79
CA ASP A 164 -4.19 -4.56 32.56
C ASP A 164 -3.58 -5.94 32.25
N PHE A 165 -2.77 -6.04 31.20
CA PHE A 165 -2.15 -7.26 30.72
C PHE A 165 -0.63 -7.29 30.93
N ARG A 166 -0.06 -6.44 31.75
CA ARG A 166 1.38 -6.41 32.02
C ARG A 166 1.91 -7.77 32.44
N GLY A 167 3.04 -8.16 31.85
CA GLY A 167 3.64 -9.49 32.05
C GLY A 167 2.99 -10.63 31.28
N LYS A 168 2.04 -10.33 30.40
CA LYS A 168 1.38 -11.29 29.51
C LYS A 168 1.60 -10.92 28.06
N VAL A 169 1.48 -11.89 27.16
CA VAL A 169 1.38 -11.64 25.73
C VAL A 169 -0.06 -11.19 25.43
N LEU A 170 -0.20 -10.00 24.85
CA LEU A 170 -1.49 -9.44 24.43
C LEU A 170 -1.61 -9.54 22.91
N VAL A 171 -2.65 -10.24 22.45
CA VAL A 171 -3.04 -10.25 21.03
C VAL A 171 -4.24 -9.33 20.88
N ILE A 172 -4.14 -8.37 19.95
CA ILE A 172 -5.22 -7.42 19.68
C ILE A 172 -5.74 -7.73 18.28
N ASP A 173 -7.02 -8.08 18.18
CA ASP A 173 -7.71 -8.32 16.91
C ASP A 173 -8.75 -7.21 16.68
N PHE A 174 -8.65 -6.54 15.52
CA PHE A 174 -9.61 -5.53 15.07
C PHE A 174 -10.62 -6.21 14.16
N TRP A 175 -11.81 -6.47 14.69
CA TRP A 175 -12.86 -7.18 13.99
C TRP A 175 -14.13 -6.33 13.83
N ALA A 176 -14.85 -6.59 12.73
CA ALA A 176 -16.18 -6.02 12.47
C ALA A 176 -17.08 -7.06 11.80
N SER A 177 -18.39 -6.89 11.91
CA SER A 177 -19.38 -7.86 11.39
C SER A 177 -19.31 -8.13 9.87
N TRP A 178 -18.61 -7.29 9.14
CA TRP A 178 -18.34 -7.43 7.70
C TRP A 178 -16.93 -7.95 7.36
N CYS A 179 -16.11 -8.24 8.37
CA CYS A 179 -14.83 -8.93 8.19
C CYS A 179 -15.13 -10.41 7.96
N GLY A 180 -14.68 -10.95 6.80
CA GLY A 180 -14.87 -12.35 6.43
C GLY A 180 -14.00 -13.31 7.24
#